data_2b14e7174fed282ddbf2068f4183032f
#
_entry.id   2b14e7174fed282ddbf2068f4183032f
#
_cell.length_a   1.000
_cell.length_b   1.000
_cell.length_c   1.000
_cell.angle_alpha   90.00
_cell.angle_beta   90.00
_cell.angle_gamma   90.00
#
_symmetry.space_group_name_H-M   'P 1'
#
loop_
_entity.id
_entity.type
_entity.pdbx_description
1 polymer ?
#
loop_
_entity_poly.entity_id
_entity_poly.type
_entity_poly.pdbx_seq_one_letter_code
_entity_poly.pdbx_strand_id
1 'polypeptide(L)'
;MLEALRGIVGNKGLITDPTEMEPWITDWRQRRRGRALAVVQPASTQEVSAVVALCAAEGQPVFPVGGNTGLCFGAVPESDRQDRPGVVLSLRRMNRIRATDRATGIATVDAGVVLGDLHNAAIEAGRQFPLHLGSEGSAQIGGLISTNAGGTGVVRYGPMRDLVAGLEVVLADGRVLTDLAALRKDNTGYMLRHLFIGAEGTLGIITGAALRLHPQTPNTAHAWVSVISPAAAVALFAALQDRAGSYIQAFELVSAPQFELVRRHAERARFPFPEIPAWSVLIELGSEDATTALPAILEEVVGAALERGEVRDAVVATSEQQASEFWHIRHSVSEANKKEGIGIVLDIAVRSSDVAPFIAAAAAVAAERYPQAVSQVVCHLGDGNVHVILMFQRDFWATLPDEDPFALEVERAIHDVAARFGGTFSAEHGVGRKLTEELERLADPLRYELMTKVKALFDPQNLMNPGVLLAPKAA
;
A
#
# COMPACT_ATOMS: atom_id res chain seq x y z
N MET A 1 -4.64 -34.15 -9.91
CA MET A 1 -4.69 -32.71 -9.54
C MET A 1 -5.64 -31.89 -10.46
N LEU A 2 -5.36 -31.67 -11.76
CA LEU A 2 -6.17 -30.79 -12.62
C LEU A 2 -7.65 -31.19 -12.72
N GLU A 3 -7.96 -32.49 -12.88
CA GLU A 3 -9.34 -32.98 -12.92
C GLU A 3 -10.07 -32.78 -11.58
N ALA A 4 -9.39 -32.96 -10.45
CA ALA A 4 -9.97 -32.70 -9.15
C ALA A 4 -10.26 -31.20 -8.95
N LEU A 5 -9.32 -30.31 -9.34
CA LEU A 5 -9.55 -28.85 -9.35
C LEU A 5 -10.74 -28.47 -10.22
N ARG A 6 -10.84 -29.05 -11.44
CA ARG A 6 -11.97 -28.84 -12.36
C ARG A 6 -13.29 -29.29 -11.72
N GLY A 7 -13.29 -30.40 -10.98
CA GLY A 7 -14.46 -30.87 -10.26
C GLY A 7 -14.94 -29.91 -9.18
N ILE A 8 -14.04 -29.11 -8.56
CA ILE A 8 -14.36 -28.15 -7.51
C ILE A 8 -14.89 -26.82 -8.13
N VAL A 9 -14.13 -26.22 -9.06
CA VAL A 9 -14.41 -24.85 -9.54
C VAL A 9 -15.11 -24.79 -10.90
N GLY A 10 -15.32 -25.93 -11.54
CA GLY A 10 -15.88 -26.05 -12.87
C GLY A 10 -14.92 -25.56 -13.97
N ASN A 11 -15.33 -25.74 -15.23
CA ASN A 11 -14.51 -25.33 -16.39
C ASN A 11 -14.22 -23.82 -16.42
N LYS A 12 -15.16 -23.00 -15.98
CA LYS A 12 -15.00 -21.52 -15.95
C LYS A 12 -14.04 -21.04 -14.87
N GLY A 13 -13.78 -21.89 -13.88
CA GLY A 13 -12.91 -21.53 -12.73
C GLY A 13 -11.50 -22.09 -12.85
N LEU A 14 -11.13 -22.82 -13.93
CA LEU A 14 -9.82 -23.41 -14.12
C LEU A 14 -9.19 -22.95 -15.43
N ILE A 15 -8.03 -22.29 -15.35
CA ILE A 15 -7.22 -21.85 -16.49
C ILE A 15 -5.93 -22.67 -16.50
N THR A 16 -5.66 -23.35 -17.62
CA THR A 16 -4.47 -24.20 -17.83
C THR A 16 -3.71 -23.85 -19.09
N ASP A 17 -4.27 -23.00 -19.98
CA ASP A 17 -3.58 -22.51 -21.15
C ASP A 17 -2.46 -21.53 -20.74
N PRO A 18 -1.22 -21.75 -21.17
CA PRO A 18 -0.08 -20.90 -20.78
C PRO A 18 -0.26 -19.42 -21.13
N THR A 19 -0.92 -19.10 -22.24
CA THR A 19 -1.13 -17.71 -22.69
C THR A 19 -2.16 -17.01 -21.79
N GLU A 20 -3.23 -17.73 -21.43
CA GLU A 20 -4.25 -17.21 -20.53
C GLU A 20 -3.75 -17.08 -19.09
N MET A 21 -2.76 -17.88 -18.69
CA MET A 21 -2.14 -17.82 -17.37
C MET A 21 -1.17 -16.65 -17.21
N GLU A 22 -0.62 -16.12 -18.29
CA GLU A 22 0.47 -15.11 -18.28
C GLU A 22 0.17 -13.89 -17.37
N PRO A 23 -1.03 -13.27 -17.36
CA PRO A 23 -1.35 -12.13 -16.48
C PRO A 23 -1.36 -12.47 -14.98
N TRP A 24 -1.40 -13.76 -14.62
CA TRP A 24 -1.49 -14.26 -13.25
C TRP A 24 -0.15 -14.71 -12.69
N ILE A 25 0.83 -14.95 -13.57
CA ILE A 25 2.15 -15.45 -13.19
C ILE A 25 3.25 -14.39 -13.37
N THR A 26 2.94 -13.26 -13.96
CA THR A 26 3.86 -12.14 -14.17
C THR A 26 3.41 -10.93 -13.36
N ASP A 27 4.35 -10.24 -12.70
CA ASP A 27 4.04 -9.00 -12.00
C ASP A 27 3.61 -7.90 -12.98
N TRP A 28 2.82 -6.93 -12.51
CA TRP A 28 2.23 -5.90 -13.37
C TRP A 28 3.27 -4.97 -14.06
N ARG A 29 4.52 -4.92 -13.53
CA ARG A 29 5.64 -4.20 -14.15
C ARG A 29 6.43 -5.05 -15.15
N GLN A 30 6.08 -6.35 -15.29
CA GLN A 30 6.76 -7.32 -16.15
C GLN A 30 8.25 -7.51 -15.82
N ARG A 31 8.61 -7.35 -14.55
CA ARG A 31 9.99 -7.53 -14.08
C ARG A 31 10.27 -8.94 -13.58
N ARG A 32 9.23 -9.64 -13.13
CA ARG A 32 9.37 -10.98 -12.55
C ARG A 32 8.24 -11.87 -13.01
N ARG A 33 8.60 -13.07 -13.45
CA ARG A 33 7.68 -14.08 -13.97
C ARG A 33 7.88 -15.40 -13.25
N GLY A 34 6.81 -15.94 -12.69
CA GLY A 34 6.79 -17.24 -12.00
C GLY A 34 6.32 -18.38 -12.89
N ARG A 35 6.03 -19.52 -12.24
CA ARG A 35 5.51 -20.75 -12.87
C ARG A 35 4.37 -21.31 -12.02
N ALA A 36 3.29 -21.73 -12.68
CA ALA A 36 2.16 -22.36 -12.00
C ALA A 36 1.67 -23.57 -12.79
N LEU A 37 1.04 -24.51 -12.09
CA LEU A 37 0.34 -25.65 -12.67
C LEU A 37 -0.96 -25.22 -13.34
N ALA A 38 -1.69 -24.32 -12.71
CA ALA A 38 -2.95 -23.77 -13.16
C ALA A 38 -3.29 -22.48 -12.40
N VAL A 39 -4.19 -21.67 -12.96
CA VAL A 39 -4.90 -20.61 -12.23
C VAL A 39 -6.29 -21.12 -11.87
N VAL A 40 -6.62 -21.08 -10.59
CA VAL A 40 -7.92 -21.50 -10.06
C VAL A 40 -8.68 -20.29 -9.56
N GLN A 41 -9.94 -20.14 -10.01
CA GLN A 41 -10.81 -19.03 -9.69
C GLN A 41 -12.09 -19.56 -9.00
N PRO A 42 -12.06 -19.78 -7.67
CA PRO A 42 -13.23 -20.20 -6.92
C PRO A 42 -14.29 -19.07 -6.88
N ALA A 43 -15.57 -19.45 -6.77
CA ALA A 43 -16.72 -18.55 -6.69
C ALA A 43 -17.32 -18.46 -5.28
N SER A 44 -16.83 -19.24 -4.33
CA SER A 44 -17.31 -19.27 -2.96
C SER A 44 -16.22 -19.66 -1.98
N THR A 45 -16.40 -19.33 -0.69
CA THR A 45 -15.51 -19.75 0.40
C THR A 45 -15.38 -21.27 0.48
N GLN A 46 -16.45 -22.01 0.18
CA GLN A 46 -16.46 -23.47 0.15
C GLN A 46 -15.57 -24.02 -0.96
N GLU A 47 -15.61 -23.41 -2.16
CA GLU A 47 -14.70 -23.77 -3.25
C GLU A 47 -13.23 -23.47 -2.89
N VAL A 48 -12.95 -22.31 -2.25
CA VAL A 48 -11.61 -21.97 -1.75
C VAL A 48 -11.14 -23.03 -0.75
N SER A 49 -11.98 -23.37 0.23
CA SER A 49 -11.72 -24.41 1.24
C SER A 49 -11.37 -25.76 0.60
N ALA A 50 -12.17 -26.21 -0.38
CA ALA A 50 -11.94 -27.47 -1.08
C ALA A 50 -10.64 -27.47 -1.92
N VAL A 51 -10.34 -26.34 -2.60
CA VAL A 51 -9.08 -26.19 -3.36
C VAL A 51 -7.87 -26.23 -2.45
N VAL A 52 -7.91 -25.49 -1.33
CA VAL A 52 -6.80 -25.44 -0.36
C VAL A 52 -6.61 -26.81 0.30
N ALA A 53 -7.68 -27.49 0.73
CA ALA A 53 -7.61 -28.82 1.30
C ALA A 53 -7.02 -29.86 0.32
N LEU A 54 -7.40 -29.80 -0.96
CA LEU A 54 -6.81 -30.63 -2.00
C LEU A 54 -5.33 -30.35 -2.17
N CYS A 55 -4.93 -29.06 -2.23
CA CYS A 55 -3.53 -28.66 -2.35
C CYS A 55 -2.71 -29.14 -1.14
N ALA A 56 -3.27 -29.03 0.07
CA ALA A 56 -2.63 -29.49 1.30
C ALA A 56 -2.42 -31.04 1.30
N ALA A 57 -3.42 -31.79 0.85
CA ALA A 57 -3.31 -33.26 0.75
C ALA A 57 -2.25 -33.71 -0.26
N GLU A 58 -2.08 -32.97 -1.34
CA GLU A 58 -1.12 -33.25 -2.41
C GLU A 58 0.26 -32.59 -2.19
N GLY A 59 0.43 -31.81 -1.11
CA GLY A 59 1.65 -31.06 -0.85
C GLY A 59 1.94 -29.99 -1.91
N GLN A 60 0.89 -29.40 -2.51
CA GLN A 60 0.95 -28.47 -3.62
C GLN A 60 0.93 -27.02 -3.11
N PRO A 61 1.92 -26.16 -3.44
CA PRO A 61 1.89 -24.76 -3.05
C PRO A 61 0.71 -23.98 -3.63
N VAL A 62 0.20 -23.02 -2.84
CA VAL A 62 -0.89 -22.12 -3.23
C VAL A 62 -0.39 -20.67 -3.21
N PHE A 63 -0.55 -19.97 -4.32
CA PHE A 63 -0.17 -18.58 -4.49
C PHE A 63 -1.42 -17.69 -4.66
N PRO A 64 -1.85 -16.96 -3.62
CA PRO A 64 -3.00 -16.09 -3.73
C PRO A 64 -2.69 -14.85 -4.56
N VAL A 65 -3.58 -14.51 -5.48
CA VAL A 65 -3.47 -13.33 -6.33
C VAL A 65 -4.77 -12.55 -6.28
N GLY A 66 -4.70 -11.27 -5.89
CA GLY A 66 -5.78 -10.29 -6.01
C GLY A 66 -5.74 -9.56 -7.36
N GLY A 67 -5.73 -8.21 -7.31
CA GLY A 67 -5.63 -7.35 -8.49
C GLY A 67 -4.24 -7.30 -9.15
N ASN A 68 -3.26 -8.02 -8.64
CA ASN A 68 -1.85 -8.04 -9.09
C ASN A 68 -1.22 -6.64 -9.17
N THR A 69 -1.52 -5.76 -8.20
CA THR A 69 -1.03 -4.37 -8.15
C THR A 69 0.18 -4.19 -7.23
N GLY A 70 0.61 -5.23 -6.52
CA GLY A 70 1.69 -5.19 -5.55
C GLY A 70 3.07 -4.90 -6.16
N LEU A 71 3.95 -4.26 -5.38
CA LEU A 71 5.27 -3.77 -5.82
C LEU A 71 6.43 -4.67 -5.39
N CYS A 72 6.17 -5.63 -4.49
CA CYS A 72 7.20 -6.48 -3.86
C CYS A 72 7.11 -7.95 -4.32
N PHE A 73 6.50 -8.23 -5.48
CA PHE A 73 6.41 -9.56 -6.11
C PHE A 73 5.68 -10.62 -5.26
N GLY A 74 4.89 -10.23 -4.26
CA GLY A 74 4.20 -11.16 -3.37
C GLY A 74 3.16 -12.06 -4.06
N ALA A 75 2.64 -11.64 -5.23
CA ALA A 75 1.69 -12.40 -6.04
C ALA A 75 2.35 -13.30 -7.10
N VAL A 76 3.67 -13.21 -7.32
CA VAL A 76 4.37 -14.03 -8.33
C VAL A 76 4.55 -15.45 -7.82
N PRO A 77 4.07 -16.48 -8.55
CA PRO A 77 4.14 -17.86 -8.12
C PRO A 77 5.53 -18.45 -8.32
N GLU A 78 6.39 -18.25 -7.34
CA GLU A 78 7.72 -18.85 -7.30
C GLU A 78 7.82 -19.78 -6.09
N SER A 79 8.34 -20.98 -6.32
CA SER A 79 8.62 -21.97 -5.30
C SER A 79 10.04 -22.49 -5.50
N ASP A 80 10.75 -22.68 -4.41
CA ASP A 80 12.00 -23.43 -4.33
C ASP A 80 11.83 -24.92 -4.72
N ARG A 81 10.57 -25.41 -4.67
CA ARG A 81 10.20 -26.74 -5.19
C ARG A 81 10.00 -26.68 -6.70
N GLN A 82 11.10 -26.66 -7.46
CA GLN A 82 11.05 -26.59 -8.94
C GLN A 82 10.32 -27.76 -9.60
N ASP A 83 10.23 -28.91 -8.92
CA ASP A 83 9.52 -30.10 -9.35
C ASP A 83 7.99 -30.03 -9.16
N ARG A 84 7.50 -29.06 -8.36
CA ARG A 84 6.08 -28.88 -8.05
C ARG A 84 5.63 -27.44 -8.25
N PRO A 85 5.32 -27.02 -9.48
CA PRO A 85 4.77 -25.70 -9.74
C PRO A 85 3.42 -25.58 -9.04
N GLY A 86 3.26 -24.55 -8.19
CA GLY A 86 2.07 -24.38 -7.37
C GLY A 86 0.82 -23.99 -8.14
N VAL A 87 -0.29 -23.85 -7.42
CA VAL A 87 -1.57 -23.38 -7.95
C VAL A 87 -1.71 -21.88 -7.64
N VAL A 88 -1.97 -21.06 -8.65
CA VAL A 88 -2.39 -19.67 -8.45
C VAL A 88 -3.87 -19.67 -8.08
N LEU A 89 -4.23 -19.02 -6.97
CA LEU A 89 -5.60 -18.91 -6.50
C LEU A 89 -6.05 -17.45 -6.59
N SER A 90 -6.98 -17.16 -7.50
CA SER A 90 -7.54 -15.84 -7.70
C SER A 90 -8.99 -15.74 -7.25
N LEU A 91 -9.30 -14.75 -6.42
CA LEU A 91 -10.64 -14.53 -5.89
C LEU A 91 -11.51 -13.63 -6.80
N ARG A 92 -11.11 -13.38 -8.04
CA ARG A 92 -11.80 -12.47 -8.97
C ARG A 92 -13.30 -12.79 -9.13
N ARG A 93 -13.71 -14.05 -9.01
CA ARG A 93 -15.12 -14.48 -9.10
C ARG A 93 -15.89 -14.25 -7.79
N MET A 94 -15.22 -13.97 -6.68
CA MET A 94 -15.81 -13.65 -5.38
C MET A 94 -15.85 -12.12 -5.21
N ASN A 95 -16.72 -11.46 -5.93
CA ASN A 95 -16.77 -10.00 -6.08
C ASN A 95 -18.09 -9.37 -5.62
N ARG A 96 -18.81 -10.03 -4.72
CA ARG A 96 -20.10 -9.52 -4.22
C ARG A 96 -19.91 -8.62 -3.01
N ILE A 97 -20.63 -7.51 -3.00
CA ILE A 97 -20.93 -6.77 -1.78
C ILE A 97 -22.09 -7.49 -1.11
N ARG A 98 -21.79 -8.27 -0.04
CA ARG A 98 -22.75 -9.17 0.62
C ARG A 98 -23.83 -8.37 1.36
N ALA A 99 -23.45 -7.26 2.01
CA ALA A 99 -24.33 -6.36 2.73
C ALA A 99 -23.68 -5.01 2.98
N THR A 100 -24.48 -3.95 3.05
CA THR A 100 -24.06 -2.63 3.54
C THR A 100 -25.06 -2.16 4.58
N ASP A 101 -24.59 -1.95 5.81
CA ASP A 101 -25.41 -1.47 6.93
C ASP A 101 -25.05 0.00 7.25
N ARG A 102 -25.94 0.90 6.85
CA ARG A 102 -25.75 2.34 7.11
C ARG A 102 -25.77 2.67 8.60
N ALA A 103 -26.54 1.95 9.41
CA ALA A 103 -26.71 2.25 10.84
C ALA A 103 -25.42 1.94 11.62
N THR A 104 -24.79 0.82 11.33
CA THR A 104 -23.52 0.42 11.95
C THR A 104 -22.30 0.98 11.23
N GLY A 105 -22.43 1.43 9.98
CA GLY A 105 -21.31 1.83 9.12
C GLY A 105 -20.44 0.64 8.74
N ILE A 106 -21.03 -0.53 8.49
CA ILE A 106 -20.28 -1.74 8.10
C ILE A 106 -20.70 -2.18 6.70
N ALA A 107 -19.72 -2.45 5.84
CA ALA A 107 -19.90 -3.19 4.61
C ALA A 107 -19.29 -4.59 4.75
N THR A 108 -20.08 -5.64 4.46
CA THR A 108 -19.56 -7.02 4.38
C THR A 108 -19.40 -7.39 2.92
N VAL A 109 -18.19 -7.77 2.52
CA VAL A 109 -17.81 -7.96 1.13
C VAL A 109 -17.05 -9.26 0.90
N ASP A 110 -17.10 -9.81 -0.30
CA ASP A 110 -16.19 -10.84 -0.78
C ASP A 110 -14.80 -10.22 -1.02
N ALA A 111 -13.75 -10.99 -0.84
CA ALA A 111 -12.36 -10.50 -0.90
C ALA A 111 -11.89 -10.12 -2.33
N GLY A 112 -12.58 -10.58 -3.37
CA GLY A 112 -12.32 -10.22 -4.77
C GLY A 112 -13.04 -8.94 -5.24
N VAL A 113 -13.79 -8.25 -4.37
CA VAL A 113 -14.38 -6.94 -4.68
C VAL A 113 -13.26 -5.95 -4.99
N VAL A 114 -13.39 -5.19 -6.06
CA VAL A 114 -12.48 -4.11 -6.44
C VAL A 114 -12.75 -2.90 -5.57
N LEU A 115 -11.68 -2.18 -5.19
CA LEU A 115 -11.79 -1.02 -4.29
C LEU A 115 -12.75 0.05 -4.84
N GLY A 116 -12.70 0.33 -6.15
CA GLY A 116 -13.61 1.28 -6.80
C GLY A 116 -15.08 0.87 -6.69
N ASP A 117 -15.40 -0.44 -6.75
CA ASP A 117 -16.76 -0.94 -6.57
C ASP A 117 -17.25 -0.75 -5.13
N LEU A 118 -16.34 -0.93 -4.14
CA LEU A 118 -16.65 -0.65 -2.73
C LEU A 118 -16.88 0.84 -2.49
N HIS A 119 -16.10 1.73 -3.13
CA HIS A 119 -16.33 3.18 -3.06
C HIS A 119 -17.73 3.54 -3.55
N ASN A 120 -18.13 3.02 -4.71
CA ASN A 120 -19.45 3.28 -5.27
C ASN A 120 -20.57 2.81 -4.33
N ALA A 121 -20.46 1.60 -3.80
CA ALA A 121 -21.45 1.07 -2.86
C ALA A 121 -21.50 1.83 -1.52
N ALA A 122 -20.36 2.32 -1.04
CA ALA A 122 -20.31 3.15 0.15
C ALA A 122 -21.03 4.50 -0.10
N ILE A 123 -20.79 5.14 -1.25
CA ILE A 123 -21.45 6.39 -1.65
C ILE A 123 -22.97 6.20 -1.76
N GLU A 124 -23.44 5.13 -2.40
CA GLU A 124 -24.85 4.80 -2.48
C GLU A 124 -25.52 4.63 -1.10
N ALA A 125 -24.76 4.12 -0.12
CA ALA A 125 -25.20 4.01 1.26
C ALA A 125 -25.09 5.33 2.06
N GLY A 126 -24.68 6.45 1.45
CA GLY A 126 -24.43 7.74 2.13
C GLY A 126 -23.22 7.69 3.08
N ARG A 127 -22.22 6.88 2.74
CA ARG A 127 -20.98 6.67 3.46
C ARG A 127 -19.79 6.82 2.52
N GLN A 128 -18.59 6.70 3.06
CA GLN A 128 -17.34 6.56 2.29
C GLN A 128 -16.49 5.43 2.88
N PHE A 129 -15.68 4.81 2.02
CA PHE A 129 -14.58 3.95 2.44
C PHE A 129 -13.27 4.73 2.20
N PRO A 130 -12.55 5.16 3.25
CA PRO A 130 -11.55 6.23 3.13
C PRO A 130 -10.14 5.72 2.78
N LEU A 131 -10.03 4.67 2.00
CA LEU A 131 -8.77 4.15 1.46
C LEU A 131 -8.64 4.61 0.01
N HIS A 132 -7.70 5.52 -0.28
CA HIS A 132 -7.42 6.03 -1.62
C HIS A 132 -5.98 5.76 -2.01
N LEU A 133 -5.80 5.13 -3.19
CA LEU A 133 -4.49 4.77 -3.74
C LEU A 133 -4.55 4.70 -5.28
N GLY A 134 -3.39 4.74 -5.93
CA GLY A 134 -3.33 4.85 -7.40
C GLY A 134 -3.88 3.65 -8.19
N SER A 135 -4.19 2.52 -7.55
CA SER A 135 -4.69 1.29 -8.20
C SER A 135 -6.16 0.96 -7.87
N GLU A 136 -6.97 1.94 -7.46
CA GLU A 136 -8.38 1.75 -7.04
C GLU A 136 -9.22 0.94 -8.03
N GLY A 137 -9.00 1.14 -9.33
CA GLY A 137 -9.75 0.46 -10.39
C GLY A 137 -9.43 -1.03 -10.56
N SER A 138 -8.43 -1.57 -9.87
CA SER A 138 -8.00 -2.98 -10.02
C SER A 138 -7.64 -3.66 -8.71
N ALA A 139 -7.24 -2.92 -7.68
CA ALA A 139 -6.89 -3.47 -6.37
C ALA A 139 -8.12 -4.13 -5.73
N GLN A 140 -7.94 -5.36 -5.24
CA GLN A 140 -9.01 -6.15 -4.60
C GLN A 140 -8.89 -6.12 -3.08
N ILE A 141 -10.01 -6.15 -2.40
CA ILE A 141 -10.10 -6.03 -0.92
C ILE A 141 -9.24 -7.07 -0.21
N GLY A 142 -9.24 -8.31 -0.65
CA GLY A 142 -8.39 -9.36 -0.04
C GLY A 142 -6.90 -9.07 -0.15
N GLY A 143 -6.44 -8.51 -1.29
CA GLY A 143 -5.07 -8.07 -1.49
C GLY A 143 -4.70 -6.88 -0.61
N LEU A 144 -5.57 -5.87 -0.53
CA LEU A 144 -5.38 -4.68 0.31
C LEU A 144 -5.27 -5.03 1.81
N ILE A 145 -6.11 -5.96 2.27
CA ILE A 145 -6.02 -6.48 3.65
C ILE A 145 -4.73 -7.28 3.84
N SER A 146 -4.40 -8.15 2.89
CA SER A 146 -3.22 -9.01 3.00
C SER A 146 -1.91 -8.23 3.04
N THR A 147 -1.84 -7.05 2.44
CA THR A 147 -0.68 -6.15 2.48
C THR A 147 -0.81 -5.06 3.55
N ASN A 148 -1.94 -4.99 4.27
CA ASN A 148 -2.26 -3.87 5.18
C ASN A 148 -2.10 -2.52 4.49
N ALA A 149 -2.69 -2.39 3.30
CA ALA A 149 -2.50 -1.23 2.43
C ALA A 149 -2.83 0.09 3.15
N GLY A 150 -2.00 1.07 2.92
CA GLY A 150 -2.21 2.47 3.26
C GLY A 150 -2.58 3.30 2.03
N GLY A 151 -2.69 4.60 2.22
CA GLY A 151 -2.98 5.58 1.18
C GLY A 151 -3.01 6.98 1.79
N THR A 152 -3.46 7.97 1.04
CA THR A 152 -3.42 9.38 1.46
C THR A 152 -4.24 9.69 2.72
N GLY A 153 -5.29 8.90 3.00
CA GLY A 153 -6.16 9.10 4.17
C GLY A 153 -5.68 8.45 5.48
N VAL A 154 -4.51 7.80 5.52
CA VAL A 154 -4.00 7.09 6.71
C VAL A 154 -3.87 8.00 7.91
N VAL A 155 -3.48 9.26 7.71
CA VAL A 155 -3.35 10.26 8.79
C VAL A 155 -4.63 10.42 9.62
N ARG A 156 -5.81 10.22 9.03
CA ARG A 156 -7.11 10.36 9.69
C ARG A 156 -7.75 9.02 10.04
N TYR A 157 -7.68 8.06 9.14
CA TYR A 157 -8.50 6.84 9.20
C TYR A 157 -7.69 5.58 9.51
N GLY A 158 -6.36 5.70 9.56
CA GLY A 158 -5.47 4.56 9.67
C GLY A 158 -5.35 3.74 8.38
N PRO A 159 -4.43 2.76 8.35
CA PRO A 159 -4.30 1.82 7.24
C PRO A 159 -5.43 0.79 7.26
N MET A 160 -5.40 -0.16 6.31
CA MET A 160 -6.42 -1.20 6.16
C MET A 160 -6.73 -1.94 7.47
N ARG A 161 -5.75 -2.14 8.35
CA ARG A 161 -5.92 -2.76 9.68
C ARG A 161 -6.97 -2.07 10.54
N ASP A 162 -7.05 -0.75 10.49
CA ASP A 162 -8.00 0.04 11.29
C ASP A 162 -9.39 0.04 10.65
N LEU A 163 -9.47 -0.18 9.34
CA LEU A 163 -10.71 -0.24 8.58
C LEU A 163 -11.36 -1.64 8.63
N VAL A 164 -10.61 -2.69 8.97
CA VAL A 164 -11.14 -4.05 9.07
C VAL A 164 -11.81 -4.28 10.43
N ALA A 165 -13.11 -4.58 10.42
CA ALA A 165 -13.88 -4.94 11.60
C ALA A 165 -14.03 -6.46 11.80
N GLY A 166 -13.91 -7.25 10.73
CA GLY A 166 -14.00 -8.71 10.78
C GLY A 166 -13.45 -9.36 9.51
N LEU A 167 -13.10 -10.65 9.58
CA LEU A 167 -12.56 -11.42 8.46
C LEU A 167 -13.19 -12.82 8.38
N GLU A 168 -13.24 -13.33 7.16
CA GLU A 168 -13.45 -14.74 6.85
C GLU A 168 -12.19 -15.24 6.13
N VAL A 169 -11.57 -16.30 6.64
CA VAL A 169 -10.25 -16.80 6.19
C VAL A 169 -10.28 -18.31 6.05
N VAL A 170 -9.78 -18.82 4.92
CA VAL A 170 -9.49 -20.24 4.73
C VAL A 170 -8.05 -20.51 5.16
N LEU A 171 -7.86 -21.41 6.14
CA LEU A 171 -6.57 -21.83 6.66
C LEU A 171 -5.87 -22.82 5.72
N ALA A 172 -4.58 -23.10 5.95
CA ALA A 172 -3.76 -23.97 5.11
C ALA A 172 -4.26 -25.41 5.01
N ASP A 173 -5.07 -25.87 5.95
CA ASP A 173 -5.72 -27.19 5.95
C ASP A 173 -7.16 -27.20 5.36
N GLY A 174 -7.62 -26.04 4.85
CA GLY A 174 -8.95 -25.86 4.27
C GLY A 174 -10.04 -25.49 5.29
N ARG A 175 -9.80 -25.50 6.60
CA ARG A 175 -10.79 -25.03 7.58
C ARG A 175 -11.07 -23.54 7.41
N VAL A 176 -12.29 -23.13 7.73
CA VAL A 176 -12.74 -21.73 7.60
C VAL A 176 -12.85 -21.09 8.98
N LEU A 177 -12.09 -20.02 9.20
CA LEU A 177 -12.24 -19.14 10.34
C LEU A 177 -13.17 -18.00 9.93
N THR A 178 -14.29 -17.81 10.66
CA THR A 178 -15.26 -16.74 10.39
C THR A 178 -15.39 -15.83 11.61
N ASP A 179 -15.08 -14.55 11.42
CA ASP A 179 -15.23 -13.48 12.40
C ASP A 179 -15.77 -12.22 11.67
N LEU A 180 -17.01 -12.31 11.15
CA LEU A 180 -17.66 -11.23 10.38
C LEU A 180 -18.70 -10.44 11.20
N ALA A 181 -18.85 -10.73 12.48
CA ALA A 181 -19.85 -10.08 13.36
C ALA A 181 -19.59 -8.58 13.55
N ALA A 182 -18.36 -8.12 13.32
CA ALA A 182 -17.96 -6.70 13.36
C ALA A 182 -18.35 -5.96 14.66
N LEU A 183 -18.31 -6.67 15.79
CA LEU A 183 -18.64 -6.10 17.09
C LEU A 183 -17.65 -5.00 17.49
N ARG A 184 -18.16 -3.89 18.03
CA ARG A 184 -17.30 -2.79 18.57
C ARG A 184 -16.58 -3.18 19.85
N LYS A 185 -17.17 -4.08 20.63
CA LYS A 185 -16.62 -4.59 21.89
C LYS A 185 -16.65 -6.11 21.86
N ASP A 186 -15.50 -6.72 21.87
CA ASP A 186 -15.32 -8.16 21.99
C ASP A 186 -14.01 -8.45 22.72
N ASN A 187 -14.11 -8.97 23.94
CA ASN A 187 -12.98 -9.36 24.78
C ASN A 187 -12.98 -10.88 25.04
N THR A 188 -13.54 -11.67 24.12
CA THR A 188 -13.69 -13.12 24.27
C THR A 188 -12.45 -13.93 23.88
N GLY A 189 -11.30 -13.30 23.74
CA GLY A 189 -10.03 -13.96 23.43
C GLY A 189 -9.10 -13.13 22.54
N TYR A 190 -8.18 -13.81 21.89
CA TYR A 190 -7.25 -13.14 20.97
C TYR A 190 -7.96 -12.66 19.70
N MET A 191 -7.67 -11.46 19.24
CA MET A 191 -8.16 -10.93 17.97
C MET A 191 -7.37 -11.54 16.79
N LEU A 192 -7.67 -12.78 16.43
CA LEU A 192 -6.93 -13.56 15.44
C LEU A 192 -6.92 -12.90 14.05
N ARG A 193 -7.95 -12.11 13.69
CA ARG A 193 -7.97 -11.39 12.41
C ARG A 193 -6.74 -10.53 12.17
N HIS A 194 -6.13 -9.97 13.23
CA HIS A 194 -4.93 -9.15 13.10
C HIS A 194 -3.68 -9.92 12.66
N LEU A 195 -3.67 -11.25 12.76
CA LEU A 195 -2.60 -12.09 12.24
C LEU A 195 -2.63 -12.20 10.72
N PHE A 196 -3.81 -12.11 10.10
CA PHE A 196 -3.98 -12.24 8.65
C PHE A 196 -3.83 -10.91 7.91
N ILE A 197 -4.01 -9.77 8.60
CA ILE A 197 -3.84 -8.43 8.03
C ILE A 197 -2.34 -8.13 7.93
N GLY A 198 -1.84 -7.94 6.72
CA GLY A 198 -0.41 -7.77 6.45
C GLY A 198 0.37 -9.10 6.42
N ALA A 199 -0.32 -10.25 6.40
CA ALA A 199 0.32 -11.55 6.29
C ALA A 199 0.63 -11.97 4.84
N GLU A 200 0.27 -11.19 3.85
CA GLU A 200 0.54 -11.40 2.42
C GLU A 200 0.17 -12.81 1.91
N GLY A 201 -0.94 -13.37 2.46
CA GLY A 201 -1.43 -14.70 2.08
C GLY A 201 -0.60 -15.87 2.61
N THR A 202 0.34 -15.65 3.52
CA THR A 202 1.22 -16.70 4.06
C THR A 202 0.59 -17.52 5.18
N LEU A 203 -0.47 -17.01 5.83
CA LEU A 203 -1.15 -17.67 6.96
C LEU A 203 -2.53 -18.23 6.59
N GLY A 204 -3.08 -17.84 5.44
CA GLY A 204 -4.41 -18.23 4.97
C GLY A 204 -4.90 -17.34 3.84
N ILE A 205 -6.03 -17.70 3.24
CA ILE A 205 -6.69 -16.98 2.16
C ILE A 205 -7.89 -16.21 2.71
N ILE A 206 -7.86 -14.90 2.67
CA ILE A 206 -9.00 -14.05 3.03
C ILE A 206 -10.06 -14.19 1.96
N THR A 207 -11.27 -14.63 2.33
CA THR A 207 -12.40 -14.83 1.42
C THR A 207 -13.51 -13.81 1.61
N GLY A 208 -13.57 -13.16 2.76
CA GLY A 208 -14.54 -12.11 3.05
C GLY A 208 -14.06 -11.18 4.14
N ALA A 209 -14.61 -9.97 4.15
CA ALA A 209 -14.30 -8.95 5.16
C ALA A 209 -15.54 -8.16 5.55
N ALA A 210 -15.59 -7.75 6.82
CA ALA A 210 -16.46 -6.70 7.33
C ALA A 210 -15.61 -5.43 7.50
N LEU A 211 -15.97 -4.36 6.78
CA LEU A 211 -15.18 -3.13 6.63
C LEU A 211 -15.92 -1.94 7.23
N ARG A 212 -15.19 -1.06 7.93
CA ARG A 212 -15.74 0.17 8.49
C ARG A 212 -15.91 1.22 7.41
N LEU A 213 -17.14 1.69 7.24
CA LEU A 213 -17.48 2.85 6.46
C LEU A 213 -17.59 4.08 7.38
N HIS A 214 -17.14 5.20 6.87
CA HIS A 214 -17.17 6.48 7.56
C HIS A 214 -18.28 7.40 7.01
N PRO A 215 -18.75 8.40 7.75
CA PRO A 215 -19.56 9.46 7.18
C PRO A 215 -18.82 10.13 6.01
N GLN A 216 -19.57 10.58 4.99
CA GLN A 216 -18.97 11.39 3.93
C GLN A 216 -18.51 12.74 4.48
N THR A 217 -17.46 13.28 3.88
CA THR A 217 -16.90 14.62 4.19
C THR A 217 -17.14 15.58 3.02
N PRO A 218 -18.39 16.04 2.80
CA PRO A 218 -18.75 16.88 1.64
C PRO A 218 -18.12 18.29 1.71
N ASN A 219 -17.73 18.73 2.89
CA ASN A 219 -17.07 20.01 3.08
C ASN A 219 -15.56 19.77 3.17
N THR A 220 -14.82 20.26 2.18
CA THR A 220 -13.38 20.12 2.10
C THR A 220 -12.71 21.47 1.89
N ALA A 221 -11.46 21.59 2.32
CA ALA A 221 -10.59 22.73 1.99
C ALA A 221 -9.19 22.22 1.63
N HIS A 222 -8.61 22.80 0.59
CA HIS A 222 -7.32 22.39 0.06
C HIS A 222 -6.38 23.59 -0.01
N ALA A 223 -5.12 23.36 0.32
CA ALA A 223 -4.08 24.36 0.12
C ALA A 223 -2.82 23.71 -0.44
N TRP A 224 -2.12 24.44 -1.31
CA TRP A 224 -0.74 24.13 -1.67
C TRP A 224 0.16 25.20 -1.07
N VAL A 225 1.12 24.77 -0.23
CA VAL A 225 1.93 25.65 0.62
C VAL A 225 3.40 25.49 0.29
N SER A 226 4.08 26.58 -0.03
CA SER A 226 5.53 26.63 -0.18
C SER A 226 6.20 26.80 1.18
N VAL A 227 6.96 25.80 1.64
CA VAL A 227 7.66 25.80 2.93
C VAL A 227 9.18 25.94 2.73
N ILE A 228 9.87 26.52 3.71
CA ILE A 228 11.33 26.74 3.62
C ILE A 228 12.15 25.46 3.77
N SER A 229 11.61 24.43 4.44
CA SER A 229 12.31 23.17 4.72
C SER A 229 11.34 22.07 5.15
N PRO A 230 11.75 20.79 5.16
CA PRO A 230 10.98 19.70 5.78
C PRO A 230 10.68 19.95 7.26
N ALA A 231 11.58 20.59 8.00
CA ALA A 231 11.35 20.94 9.40
C ALA A 231 10.21 21.97 9.56
N ALA A 232 10.12 22.96 8.65
CA ALA A 232 9.01 23.89 8.61
C ALA A 232 7.68 23.17 8.27
N ALA A 233 7.70 22.18 7.38
CA ALA A 233 6.54 21.36 7.09
C ALA A 233 6.06 20.57 8.33
N VAL A 234 6.97 19.98 9.12
CA VAL A 234 6.66 19.31 10.39
C VAL A 234 6.05 20.29 11.40
N ALA A 235 6.60 21.50 11.52
CA ALA A 235 6.05 22.52 12.41
C ALA A 235 4.64 22.97 11.98
N LEU A 236 4.43 23.15 10.67
CA LEU A 236 3.11 23.47 10.10
C LEU A 236 2.10 22.35 10.37
N PHE A 237 2.50 21.09 10.20
CA PHE A 237 1.65 19.94 10.51
C PHE A 237 1.26 19.91 11.98
N ALA A 238 2.20 20.10 12.89
CA ALA A 238 1.92 20.14 14.34
C ALA A 238 0.93 21.26 14.68
N ALA A 239 1.13 22.47 14.16
CA ALA A 239 0.20 23.59 14.36
C ALA A 239 -1.20 23.29 13.81
N LEU A 240 -1.27 22.60 12.66
CA LEU A 240 -2.55 22.19 12.08
C LEU A 240 -3.22 21.09 12.92
N GLN A 241 -2.46 20.15 13.46
CA GLN A 241 -2.98 19.13 14.38
C GLN A 241 -3.57 19.75 15.65
N ASP A 242 -2.89 20.71 16.25
CA ASP A 242 -3.39 21.41 17.45
C ASP A 242 -4.70 22.15 17.19
N ARG A 243 -4.84 22.73 16.00
CA ARG A 243 -5.98 23.58 15.62
C ARG A 243 -7.16 22.78 15.04
N ALA A 244 -6.88 21.74 14.29
CA ALA A 244 -7.85 21.08 13.40
C ALA A 244 -7.55 19.59 13.15
N GLY A 245 -6.88 18.89 14.06
CA GLY A 245 -6.39 17.52 13.86
C GLY A 245 -7.44 16.52 13.36
N SER A 246 -8.69 16.62 13.86
CA SER A 246 -9.78 15.74 13.41
C SER A 246 -10.26 15.98 11.98
N TYR A 247 -9.86 17.09 11.35
CA TYR A 247 -10.23 17.43 9.98
C TYR A 247 -9.14 17.10 8.95
N ILE A 248 -7.89 16.84 9.36
CA ILE A 248 -6.78 16.58 8.43
C ILE A 248 -7.04 15.27 7.70
N GLN A 249 -7.22 15.32 6.37
CA GLN A 249 -7.37 14.15 5.49
C GLN A 249 -6.07 13.77 4.81
N ALA A 250 -5.26 14.76 4.40
CA ALA A 250 -3.97 14.54 3.79
C ALA A 250 -2.99 15.69 4.12
N PHE A 251 -1.70 15.34 4.21
CA PHE A 251 -0.60 16.29 4.39
C PHE A 251 0.64 15.75 3.67
N GLU A 252 0.83 16.21 2.41
CA GLU A 252 1.72 15.63 1.42
C GLU A 252 2.91 16.55 1.13
N LEU A 253 4.12 16.16 1.56
CA LEU A 253 5.34 16.93 1.30
C LEU A 253 5.99 16.49 -0.02
N VAL A 254 6.39 17.47 -0.85
CA VAL A 254 7.02 17.22 -2.17
C VAL A 254 8.27 18.09 -2.31
N SER A 255 9.39 17.50 -2.73
CA SER A 255 10.64 18.19 -3.02
C SER A 255 10.65 18.85 -4.41
N ALA A 256 11.44 19.92 -4.60
CA ALA A 256 11.59 20.60 -5.89
C ALA A 256 11.93 19.67 -7.06
N PRO A 257 12.91 18.72 -6.95
CA PRO A 257 13.23 17.86 -8.07
C PRO A 257 12.03 17.00 -8.52
N GLN A 258 11.22 16.52 -7.55
CA GLN A 258 10.01 15.76 -7.89
C GLN A 258 8.93 16.63 -8.52
N PHE A 259 8.75 17.84 -8.02
CA PHE A 259 7.78 18.79 -8.56
C PHE A 259 8.14 19.20 -10.00
N GLU A 260 9.45 19.37 -10.29
CA GLU A 260 9.95 19.65 -11.63
C GLU A 260 9.68 18.50 -12.62
N LEU A 261 9.80 17.25 -12.20
CA LEU A 261 9.47 16.11 -13.04
C LEU A 261 7.98 16.09 -13.39
N VAL A 262 7.12 16.33 -12.42
CA VAL A 262 5.68 16.44 -12.69
C VAL A 262 5.41 17.58 -13.66
N ARG A 263 6.04 18.76 -13.49
CA ARG A 263 5.90 19.90 -14.43
C ARG A 263 6.33 19.55 -15.84
N ARG A 264 7.39 18.75 -15.99
CA ARG A 264 7.93 18.36 -17.29
C ARG A 264 7.07 17.31 -18.00
N HIS A 265 6.49 16.37 -17.27
CA HIS A 265 5.88 15.16 -17.83
C HIS A 265 4.36 15.06 -17.69
N ALA A 266 3.73 15.84 -16.78
CA ALA A 266 2.28 15.84 -16.61
C ALA A 266 1.65 16.88 -17.56
N GLU A 267 1.05 16.37 -18.62
CA GLU A 267 0.25 17.20 -19.51
C GLU A 267 -0.94 17.79 -18.76
N ARG A 268 -1.24 19.08 -19.01
CA ARG A 268 -2.37 19.81 -18.44
C ARG A 268 -2.31 20.08 -16.93
N ALA A 269 -1.20 19.79 -16.25
CA ALA A 269 -1.05 20.17 -14.84
C ALA A 269 -0.93 21.70 -14.71
N ARG A 270 -1.78 22.31 -13.87
CA ARG A 270 -1.73 23.73 -13.55
C ARG A 270 -1.08 23.90 -12.19
N PHE A 271 0.13 24.44 -12.20
CA PHE A 271 0.93 24.60 -10.99
C PHE A 271 0.48 25.81 -10.18
N PRO A 272 0.41 25.69 -8.83
CA PRO A 272 -0.06 26.76 -7.97
C PRO A 272 0.93 27.95 -7.87
N PHE A 273 2.22 27.71 -8.15
CA PHE A 273 3.28 28.69 -8.03
C PHE A 273 3.93 28.98 -9.39
N PRO A 274 4.31 30.24 -9.67
CA PRO A 274 5.05 30.60 -10.89
C PRO A 274 6.45 29.96 -10.92
N GLU A 275 7.11 29.89 -9.76
CA GLU A 275 8.41 29.25 -9.56
C GLU A 275 8.25 28.00 -8.68
N ILE A 276 9.06 26.96 -8.94
CA ILE A 276 9.05 25.74 -8.14
C ILE A 276 9.70 26.02 -6.78
N PRO A 277 8.95 25.85 -5.67
CA PRO A 277 9.53 25.99 -4.34
C PRO A 277 10.47 24.83 -4.02
N ALA A 278 11.49 25.06 -3.19
CA ALA A 278 12.40 24.01 -2.73
C ALA A 278 11.64 22.84 -2.08
N TRP A 279 10.62 23.17 -1.31
CA TRP A 279 9.69 22.23 -0.68
C TRP A 279 8.28 22.76 -0.72
N SER A 280 7.32 21.89 -0.93
CA SER A 280 5.91 22.24 -0.91
C SER A 280 5.06 21.19 -0.24
N VAL A 281 3.91 21.60 0.29
CA VAL A 281 2.97 20.75 0.98
C VAL A 281 1.59 20.92 0.37
N LEU A 282 0.94 19.80 -0.01
CA LEU A 282 -0.49 19.76 -0.28
C LEU A 282 -1.20 19.39 1.01
N ILE A 283 -2.16 20.20 1.42
CA ILE A 283 -3.00 19.99 2.60
C ILE A 283 -4.44 19.79 2.16
N GLU A 284 -5.10 18.77 2.73
CA GLU A 284 -6.54 18.59 2.63
C GLU A 284 -7.16 18.47 4.01
N LEU A 285 -8.19 19.30 4.25
CA LEU A 285 -9.09 19.17 5.40
C LEU A 285 -10.46 18.72 4.93
N GLY A 286 -11.16 17.94 5.76
CA GLY A 286 -12.53 17.48 5.47
C GLY A 286 -13.40 17.41 6.71
N SER A 287 -14.66 17.82 6.59
CA SER A 287 -15.67 17.80 7.64
C SER A 287 -16.98 17.20 7.15
N GLU A 288 -17.63 16.43 8.02
CA GLU A 288 -19.00 15.98 7.83
C GLU A 288 -20.02 17.14 7.97
N ASP A 289 -19.64 18.21 8.67
CA ASP A 289 -20.46 19.41 8.87
C ASP A 289 -20.16 20.46 7.80
N ALA A 290 -21.15 20.72 6.95
CA ALA A 290 -21.06 21.73 5.89
C ALA A 290 -20.85 23.16 6.40
N THR A 291 -21.12 23.43 7.68
CA THR A 291 -20.97 24.77 8.29
C THR A 291 -19.58 25.03 8.85
N THR A 292 -18.72 24.03 8.95
CA THR A 292 -17.34 24.19 9.42
C THR A 292 -16.55 25.07 8.45
N ALA A 293 -15.98 26.15 8.94
CA ALA A 293 -15.23 27.10 8.11
C ALA A 293 -13.79 26.61 7.85
N LEU A 294 -13.63 25.49 7.16
CA LEU A 294 -12.32 24.87 6.88
C LEU A 294 -11.33 25.78 6.15
N PRO A 295 -11.72 26.59 5.13
CA PRO A 295 -10.80 27.53 4.49
C PRO A 295 -10.23 28.55 5.49
N ALA A 296 -11.05 29.09 6.39
CA ALA A 296 -10.59 30.05 7.40
C ALA A 296 -9.60 29.43 8.39
N ILE A 297 -9.76 28.15 8.72
CA ILE A 297 -8.80 27.41 9.55
C ILE A 297 -7.45 27.27 8.83
N LEU A 298 -7.46 26.93 7.54
CA LEU A 298 -6.23 26.88 6.74
C LEU A 298 -5.55 28.25 6.64
N GLU A 299 -6.31 29.29 6.36
CA GLU A 299 -5.80 30.67 6.27
C GLU A 299 -5.19 31.13 7.59
N GLU A 300 -5.83 30.84 8.73
CA GLU A 300 -5.32 31.14 10.07
C GLU A 300 -3.98 30.45 10.34
N VAL A 301 -3.89 29.11 10.14
CA VAL A 301 -2.68 28.34 10.47
C VAL A 301 -1.54 28.65 9.52
N VAL A 302 -1.83 28.72 8.21
CA VAL A 302 -0.84 29.01 7.17
C VAL A 302 -0.36 30.46 7.29
N GLY A 303 -1.25 31.41 7.57
CA GLY A 303 -0.92 32.82 7.81
C GLY A 303 0.03 33.00 9.00
N ALA A 304 -0.26 32.34 10.12
CA ALA A 304 0.64 32.35 11.29
C ALA A 304 2.02 31.75 10.97
N ALA A 305 2.10 30.69 10.15
CA ALA A 305 3.34 30.09 9.73
C ALA A 305 4.12 31.01 8.74
N LEU A 306 3.43 31.79 7.94
CA LEU A 306 4.01 32.81 7.07
C LEU A 306 4.61 33.95 7.89
N GLU A 307 3.93 34.41 8.93
CA GLU A 307 4.46 35.43 9.87
C GLU A 307 5.73 34.95 10.59
N ARG A 308 5.83 33.65 10.91
CA ARG A 308 7.05 33.05 11.49
C ARG A 308 8.17 32.80 10.47
N GLY A 309 7.91 33.01 9.18
CA GLY A 309 8.86 32.76 8.11
C GLY A 309 9.09 31.28 7.77
N GLU A 310 8.24 30.37 8.22
CA GLU A 310 8.25 28.94 7.92
C GLU A 310 7.63 28.63 6.55
N VAL A 311 6.65 29.45 6.16
CA VAL A 311 5.98 29.44 4.86
C VAL A 311 6.42 30.66 4.06
N ARG A 312 6.61 30.50 2.73
CA ARG A 312 6.94 31.60 1.81
C ARG A 312 5.74 32.07 1.01
N ASP A 313 4.90 31.12 0.61
CA ASP A 313 3.72 31.37 -0.22
C ASP A 313 2.72 30.27 -0.06
N ALA A 314 1.44 30.53 -0.30
CA ALA A 314 0.39 29.55 -0.21
C ALA A 314 -0.79 29.91 -1.14
N VAL A 315 -1.37 28.88 -1.72
CA VAL A 315 -2.60 28.99 -2.52
C VAL A 315 -3.67 28.10 -1.89
N VAL A 316 -4.71 28.74 -1.34
CA VAL A 316 -5.92 28.05 -0.88
C VAL A 316 -6.86 27.88 -2.06
N ALA A 317 -7.35 26.67 -2.29
CA ALA A 317 -8.28 26.41 -3.40
C ALA A 317 -9.61 27.14 -3.16
N THR A 318 -10.07 27.85 -4.18
CA THR A 318 -11.34 28.59 -4.15
C THR A 318 -12.46 27.87 -4.92
N SER A 319 -12.16 26.72 -5.52
CA SER A 319 -13.10 25.88 -6.26
C SER A 319 -12.70 24.41 -6.23
N GLU A 320 -13.67 23.52 -6.45
CA GLU A 320 -13.43 22.08 -6.61
C GLU A 320 -12.51 21.78 -7.80
N GLN A 321 -12.60 22.56 -8.87
CA GLN A 321 -11.71 22.45 -10.02
C GLN A 321 -10.25 22.68 -9.61
N GLN A 322 -9.95 23.70 -8.82
CA GLN A 322 -8.60 23.99 -8.35
C GLN A 322 -8.10 22.93 -7.37
N ALA A 323 -8.95 22.43 -6.49
CA ALA A 323 -8.64 21.29 -5.60
C ALA A 323 -8.27 20.03 -6.41
N SER A 324 -9.05 19.72 -7.45
CA SER A 324 -8.78 18.61 -8.36
C SER A 324 -7.44 18.79 -9.12
N GLU A 325 -7.11 20.01 -9.54
CA GLU A 325 -5.82 20.33 -10.17
C GLU A 325 -4.65 20.10 -9.21
N PHE A 326 -4.80 20.42 -7.92
CA PHE A 326 -3.80 20.12 -6.89
C PHE A 326 -3.56 18.62 -6.75
N TRP A 327 -4.61 17.83 -6.64
CA TRP A 327 -4.48 16.38 -6.57
C TRP A 327 -3.96 15.77 -7.87
N HIS A 328 -4.30 16.34 -9.03
CA HIS A 328 -3.75 15.88 -10.31
C HIS A 328 -2.22 16.00 -10.34
N ILE A 329 -1.64 17.08 -9.82
CA ILE A 329 -0.18 17.19 -9.68
C ILE A 329 0.38 16.05 -8.82
N ARG A 330 -0.22 15.82 -7.64
CA ARG A 330 0.25 14.80 -6.70
C ARG A 330 0.14 13.37 -7.28
N HIS A 331 -0.95 13.06 -7.96
CA HIS A 331 -1.18 11.74 -8.57
C HIS A 331 -0.31 11.50 -9.81
N SER A 332 0.19 12.55 -10.47
CA SER A 332 1.06 12.43 -11.64
C SER A 332 2.50 12.01 -11.33
N VAL A 333 2.88 11.96 -10.05
CA VAL A 333 4.25 11.61 -9.59
C VAL A 333 4.75 10.30 -10.18
N SER A 334 3.98 9.22 -10.04
CA SER A 334 4.40 7.88 -10.48
C SER A 334 4.60 7.79 -11.99
N GLU A 335 3.75 8.45 -12.77
CA GLU A 335 3.87 8.47 -14.23
C GLU A 335 5.05 9.34 -14.68
N ALA A 336 5.24 10.50 -14.04
CA ALA A 336 6.37 11.38 -14.33
C ALA A 336 7.71 10.67 -14.10
N ASN A 337 7.83 9.93 -12.98
CA ASN A 337 9.03 9.16 -12.67
C ASN A 337 9.33 8.07 -13.73
N LYS A 338 8.30 7.36 -14.22
CA LYS A 338 8.48 6.36 -15.29
C LYS A 338 8.98 6.96 -16.60
N LYS A 339 8.56 8.17 -16.93
CA LYS A 339 8.97 8.87 -18.16
C LYS A 339 10.40 9.38 -18.08
N GLU A 340 10.86 9.79 -16.91
CA GLU A 340 12.19 10.41 -16.71
C GLU A 340 13.34 9.43 -16.79
N GLY A 341 13.32 8.36 -16.03
CA GLY A 341 14.49 7.49 -15.93
C GLY A 341 14.21 6.17 -15.21
N ILE A 342 15.22 5.66 -14.52
CA ILE A 342 15.12 4.50 -13.64
C ILE A 342 15.14 4.99 -12.20
N GLY A 343 13.99 4.95 -11.55
CA GLY A 343 13.84 5.34 -10.14
C GLY A 343 13.92 4.14 -9.22
N ILE A 344 14.85 4.16 -8.27
CA ILE A 344 14.84 3.26 -7.12
C ILE A 344 13.98 3.94 -6.06
N VAL A 345 12.79 3.38 -5.83
CA VAL A 345 11.80 3.91 -4.89
C VAL A 345 11.90 3.16 -3.59
N LEU A 346 12.20 3.89 -2.53
CA LEU A 346 12.29 3.38 -1.16
C LEU A 346 11.06 3.86 -0.37
N ASP A 347 10.40 2.92 0.25
CA ASP A 347 9.13 3.10 0.97
C ASP A 347 9.40 3.03 2.48
N ILE A 348 9.81 4.15 3.04
CA ILE A 348 10.29 4.26 4.43
C ILE A 348 9.19 4.85 5.32
N ALA A 349 9.07 4.37 6.57
CA ALA A 349 8.36 5.13 7.59
C ALA A 349 9.27 5.39 8.80
N VAL A 350 9.20 6.63 9.28
CA VAL A 350 9.79 7.08 10.54
C VAL A 350 8.71 7.81 11.35
N ARG A 351 8.97 8.16 12.60
CA ARG A 351 8.04 9.04 13.33
C ARG A 351 7.90 10.37 12.59
N SER A 352 6.73 10.96 12.56
CA SER A 352 6.51 12.24 11.85
C SER A 352 7.47 13.33 12.33
N SER A 353 7.89 13.34 13.60
CA SER A 353 8.92 14.22 14.15
C SER A 353 10.32 13.99 13.56
N ASP A 354 10.60 12.77 13.10
CA ASP A 354 11.91 12.37 12.59
C ASP A 354 12.00 12.48 11.05
N VAL A 355 10.91 12.85 10.37
CA VAL A 355 10.87 12.99 8.89
C VAL A 355 11.93 13.95 8.38
N ALA A 356 12.03 15.15 8.98
CA ALA A 356 13.00 16.15 8.51
C ALA A 356 14.46 15.71 8.69
N PRO A 357 14.93 15.26 9.88
CA PRO A 357 16.30 14.76 10.04
C PRO A 357 16.55 13.48 9.23
N PHE A 358 15.57 12.59 9.03
CA PHE A 358 15.70 11.43 8.15
C PHE A 358 15.96 11.84 6.69
N ILE A 359 15.13 12.75 6.14
CA ILE A 359 15.31 13.26 4.76
C ILE A 359 16.72 13.84 4.57
N ALA A 360 17.21 14.65 5.54
CA ALA A 360 18.55 15.22 5.48
C ALA A 360 19.64 14.13 5.49
N ALA A 361 19.53 13.13 6.36
CA ALA A 361 20.48 12.03 6.44
C ALA A 361 20.47 11.15 5.17
N ALA A 362 19.30 10.84 4.63
CA ALA A 362 19.14 10.08 3.40
C ALA A 362 19.74 10.83 2.19
N ALA A 363 19.48 12.13 2.09
CA ALA A 363 20.04 12.98 1.04
C ALA A 363 21.57 13.06 1.12
N ALA A 364 22.15 13.13 2.33
CA ALA A 364 23.59 13.13 2.52
C ALA A 364 24.24 11.82 2.03
N VAL A 365 23.67 10.66 2.40
CA VAL A 365 24.13 9.34 1.93
C VAL A 365 23.99 9.23 0.40
N ALA A 366 22.87 9.70 -0.15
CA ALA A 366 22.66 9.69 -1.60
C ALA A 366 23.69 10.55 -2.34
N ALA A 367 23.98 11.77 -1.85
CA ALA A 367 24.96 12.66 -2.47
C ALA A 367 26.38 12.12 -2.39
N GLU A 368 26.76 11.48 -1.27
CA GLU A 368 28.09 10.91 -1.06
C GLU A 368 28.33 9.64 -1.90
N ARG A 369 27.37 8.70 -1.88
CA ARG A 369 27.54 7.37 -2.49
C ARG A 369 27.06 7.28 -3.92
N TYR A 370 26.07 8.07 -4.30
CA TYR A 370 25.37 7.99 -5.59
C TYR A 370 25.23 9.38 -6.24
N PRO A 371 26.36 10.12 -6.46
CA PRO A 371 26.31 11.49 -6.98
C PRO A 371 25.71 11.59 -8.41
N GLN A 372 25.60 10.48 -9.13
CA GLN A 372 24.94 10.38 -10.43
C GLN A 372 23.40 10.30 -10.34
N ALA A 373 22.85 10.12 -9.14
CA ALA A 373 21.41 10.08 -8.92
C ALA A 373 20.86 11.46 -8.56
N VAL A 374 19.65 11.75 -9.02
CA VAL A 374 18.85 12.86 -8.51
C VAL A 374 17.97 12.35 -7.38
N SER A 375 18.21 12.84 -6.16
CA SER A 375 17.40 12.49 -5.00
C SER A 375 16.10 13.30 -5.00
N GLN A 376 14.98 12.60 -4.89
CA GLN A 376 13.63 13.14 -4.86
C GLN A 376 12.89 12.63 -3.65
N VAL A 377 11.96 13.41 -3.12
CA VAL A 377 11.14 13.04 -1.98
C VAL A 377 9.67 13.34 -2.26
N VAL A 378 8.84 12.36 -1.98
CA VAL A 378 7.39 12.49 -1.80
C VAL A 378 7.05 11.86 -0.47
N CYS A 379 6.27 12.53 0.38
CA CYS A 379 6.09 12.07 1.73
C CYS A 379 4.65 12.31 2.20
N HIS A 380 4.00 11.26 2.69
CA HIS A 380 2.80 11.35 3.51
C HIS A 380 3.25 11.79 4.92
N LEU A 381 3.54 13.10 5.09
CA LEU A 381 4.19 13.60 6.31
C LEU A 381 3.33 13.34 7.55
N GLY A 382 2.01 13.36 7.39
CA GLY A 382 1.07 13.15 8.48
C GLY A 382 1.22 11.82 9.20
N ASP A 383 1.62 10.78 8.50
CA ASP A 383 1.82 9.42 9.04
C ASP A 383 3.29 8.96 9.07
N GLY A 384 4.21 9.81 8.58
CA GLY A 384 5.64 9.57 8.61
C GLY A 384 6.16 8.69 7.49
N ASN A 385 5.35 8.38 6.46
CA ASN A 385 5.80 7.62 5.30
C ASN A 385 6.53 8.51 4.29
N VAL A 386 7.80 8.19 4.03
CA VAL A 386 8.71 8.94 3.15
C VAL A 386 9.13 8.07 1.98
N HIS A 387 8.67 8.42 0.78
CA HIS A 387 9.22 7.85 -0.45
C HIS A 387 10.47 8.64 -0.85
N VAL A 388 11.64 8.03 -0.62
CA VAL A 388 12.90 8.51 -1.17
C VAL A 388 13.09 7.86 -2.53
N ILE A 389 13.29 8.68 -3.56
CA ILE A 389 13.45 8.20 -4.93
C ILE A 389 14.82 8.64 -5.42
N LEU A 390 15.70 7.68 -5.70
CA LEU A 390 16.98 7.94 -6.35
C LEU A 390 16.79 7.68 -7.85
N MET A 391 16.75 8.77 -8.62
CA MET A 391 16.51 8.75 -10.06
C MET A 391 17.82 8.72 -10.82
N PHE A 392 18.04 7.66 -11.58
CA PHE A 392 19.20 7.48 -12.43
C PHE A 392 18.84 7.69 -13.90
N GLN A 393 19.76 8.27 -14.66
CA GLN A 393 19.60 8.40 -16.12
C GLN A 393 19.71 7.02 -16.76
N ARG A 394 18.94 6.78 -17.85
CA ARG A 394 18.91 5.49 -18.56
C ARG A 394 20.27 5.11 -19.12
N ASP A 395 21.04 6.09 -19.60
CA ASP A 395 22.38 5.86 -20.14
C ASP A 395 23.37 5.36 -19.08
N PHE A 396 23.30 5.94 -17.86
CA PHE A 396 24.10 5.43 -16.74
C PHE A 396 23.66 4.00 -16.37
N TRP A 397 22.36 3.76 -16.26
CA TRP A 397 21.81 2.45 -15.89
C TRP A 397 22.27 1.36 -16.88
N ALA A 398 22.28 1.65 -18.16
CA ALA A 398 22.74 0.73 -19.22
C ALA A 398 24.26 0.40 -19.15
N THR A 399 25.05 1.14 -18.36
CA THR A 399 26.47 0.82 -18.15
C THR A 399 26.72 -0.19 -17.04
N LEU A 400 25.70 -0.49 -16.22
CA LEU A 400 25.84 -1.43 -15.11
C LEU A 400 25.99 -2.87 -15.64
N PRO A 401 26.97 -3.63 -15.13
CA PRO A 401 27.17 -5.02 -15.53
C PRO A 401 26.05 -5.93 -15.03
N ASP A 402 25.44 -5.58 -13.89
CA ASP A 402 24.30 -6.23 -13.28
C ASP A 402 23.50 -5.16 -12.51
N GLU A 403 22.23 -5.00 -12.89
CA GLU A 403 21.37 -3.95 -12.31
C GLU A 403 20.86 -4.31 -10.91
N ASP A 404 20.60 -5.60 -10.66
CA ASP A 404 19.95 -6.05 -9.42
C ASP A 404 20.85 -5.86 -8.17
N PRO A 405 22.13 -6.24 -8.18
CA PRO A 405 23.03 -5.98 -7.05
C PRO A 405 23.22 -4.50 -6.75
N PHE A 406 23.29 -3.66 -7.80
CA PHE A 406 23.41 -2.22 -7.63
C PHE A 406 22.14 -1.64 -7.01
N ALA A 407 20.97 -2.03 -7.50
CA ALA A 407 19.69 -1.58 -6.92
C ALA A 407 19.58 -1.98 -5.44
N LEU A 408 19.95 -3.22 -5.10
CA LEU A 408 19.96 -3.72 -3.73
C LEU A 408 20.93 -2.93 -2.84
N GLU A 409 22.13 -2.59 -3.33
CA GLU A 409 23.10 -1.78 -2.61
C GLU A 409 22.54 -0.40 -2.26
N VAL A 410 21.90 0.25 -3.26
CA VAL A 410 21.24 1.56 -3.08
C VAL A 410 20.10 1.45 -2.06
N GLU A 411 19.26 0.44 -2.16
CA GLU A 411 18.17 0.20 -1.22
C GLU A 411 18.71 0.02 0.21
N ARG A 412 19.68 -0.85 0.41
CA ARG A 412 20.32 -1.11 1.72
C ARG A 412 20.93 0.14 2.34
N ALA A 413 21.59 0.98 1.56
CA ALA A 413 22.17 2.21 2.06
C ALA A 413 21.14 3.15 2.71
N ILE A 414 19.95 3.26 2.15
CA ILE A 414 18.88 4.11 2.71
C ILE A 414 18.09 3.38 3.80
N HIS A 415 17.88 2.05 3.69
CA HIS A 415 17.29 1.25 4.75
C HIS A 415 18.12 1.34 6.05
N ASP A 416 19.46 1.36 5.96
CA ASP A 416 20.34 1.55 7.10
C ASP A 416 20.18 2.95 7.73
N VAL A 417 19.89 3.96 6.93
CA VAL A 417 19.52 5.28 7.47
C VAL A 417 18.21 5.18 8.24
N ALA A 418 17.17 4.58 7.66
CA ALA A 418 15.86 4.42 8.31
C ALA A 418 15.98 3.66 9.65
N ALA A 419 16.77 2.57 9.68
CA ALA A 419 17.01 1.78 10.88
C ALA A 419 17.61 2.61 12.02
N ARG A 420 18.52 3.57 11.73
CA ARG A 420 19.10 4.48 12.73
C ARG A 420 18.07 5.40 13.39
N PHE A 421 16.96 5.68 12.71
CA PHE A 421 15.82 6.43 13.23
C PHE A 421 14.75 5.53 13.88
N GLY A 422 15.00 4.22 14.00
CA GLY A 422 14.01 3.26 14.46
C GLY A 422 12.81 3.12 13.50
N GLY A 423 13.03 3.47 12.24
CA GLY A 423 12.04 3.39 11.17
C GLY A 423 11.94 2.01 10.53
N THR A 424 11.08 1.89 9.51
CA THR A 424 10.89 0.68 8.71
C THR A 424 11.31 0.90 7.26
N PHE A 425 11.70 -0.18 6.60
CA PHE A 425 12.07 -0.21 5.18
C PHE A 425 10.88 -0.52 4.25
N SER A 426 9.70 -0.75 4.80
CA SER A 426 8.45 -0.88 4.06
C SER A 426 7.30 -0.32 4.88
N ALA A 427 6.79 0.83 4.48
CA ALA A 427 5.70 1.54 5.13
C ALA A 427 4.33 0.99 4.69
N GLU A 428 4.14 0.85 3.36
CA GLU A 428 2.86 0.45 2.76
C GLU A 428 2.98 -0.65 1.70
N HIS A 429 4.15 -0.82 1.02
CA HIS A 429 4.29 -1.74 -0.11
C HIS A 429 4.33 -3.22 0.29
N GLY A 430 4.59 -3.54 1.57
CA GLY A 430 4.82 -4.89 2.06
C GLY A 430 6.25 -5.37 1.82
N VAL A 431 6.52 -6.59 2.22
CA VAL A 431 7.82 -7.25 2.07
C VAL A 431 7.87 -8.09 0.78
N GLY A 432 6.81 -8.82 0.51
CA GLY A 432 6.71 -9.70 -0.64
C GLY A 432 7.83 -10.73 -0.67
N ARG A 433 8.36 -10.97 -1.89
CA ARG A 433 9.58 -11.76 -2.15
C ARG A 433 10.81 -10.86 -2.25
N LYS A 434 10.60 -9.57 -2.48
CA LYS A 434 11.65 -8.61 -2.77
C LYS A 434 12.50 -8.30 -1.54
N LEU A 435 11.88 -8.17 -0.39
CA LEU A 435 12.50 -7.61 0.83
C LEU A 435 12.65 -8.65 1.96
N THR A 436 12.55 -9.95 1.65
CA THR A 436 12.68 -11.01 2.67
C THR A 436 14.03 -11.00 3.37
N GLU A 437 15.12 -10.79 2.62
CA GLU A 437 16.47 -10.68 3.19
C GLU A 437 16.62 -9.41 4.05
N GLU A 438 16.00 -8.31 3.65
CA GLU A 438 16.00 -7.07 4.45
C GLU A 438 15.21 -7.23 5.75
N LEU A 439 14.10 -7.97 5.71
CA LEU A 439 13.35 -8.29 6.92
C LEU A 439 14.18 -9.15 7.89
N GLU A 440 14.88 -10.18 7.40
CA GLU A 440 15.76 -11.00 8.21
C GLU A 440 16.93 -10.19 8.78
N ARG A 441 17.53 -9.31 7.97
CA ARG A 441 18.68 -8.47 8.34
C ARG A 441 18.35 -7.41 9.39
N LEU A 442 17.16 -6.77 9.29
CA LEU A 442 16.82 -5.58 10.08
C LEU A 442 15.82 -5.85 11.20
N ALA A 443 15.10 -6.97 11.16
CA ALA A 443 14.16 -7.29 12.22
C ALA A 443 14.87 -7.61 13.55
N ASP A 444 14.22 -7.27 14.65
CA ASP A 444 14.61 -7.82 15.96
C ASP A 444 14.61 -9.35 15.89
N PRO A 445 15.67 -10.03 16.35
CA PRO A 445 15.80 -11.48 16.24
C PRO A 445 14.64 -12.25 16.89
N LEU A 446 14.13 -11.79 18.04
CA LEU A 446 12.99 -12.42 18.70
C LEU A 446 11.70 -12.22 17.87
N ARG A 447 11.51 -11.04 17.31
CA ARG A 447 10.38 -10.76 16.42
C ARG A 447 10.40 -11.69 15.19
N TYR A 448 11.54 -11.84 14.53
CA TYR A 448 11.68 -12.74 13.37
C TYR A 448 11.43 -14.21 13.75
N GLU A 449 11.96 -14.66 14.89
CA GLU A 449 11.70 -16.00 15.44
C GLU A 449 10.20 -16.24 15.67
N LEU A 450 9.51 -15.28 16.31
CA LEU A 450 8.06 -15.39 16.58
C LEU A 450 7.25 -15.39 15.29
N MET A 451 7.60 -14.60 14.28
CA MET A 451 6.95 -14.65 12.96
C MET A 451 7.10 -16.03 12.31
N THR A 452 8.30 -16.61 12.38
CA THR A 452 8.56 -17.98 11.88
C THR A 452 7.71 -19.04 12.61
N LYS A 453 7.57 -18.92 13.94
CA LYS A 453 6.71 -19.81 14.74
C LYS A 453 5.23 -19.65 14.39
N VAL A 454 4.75 -18.42 14.19
CA VAL A 454 3.37 -18.16 13.76
C VAL A 454 3.13 -18.78 12.37
N LYS A 455 4.05 -18.61 11.42
CA LYS A 455 3.97 -19.26 10.11
C LYS A 455 3.87 -20.78 10.25
N ALA A 456 4.74 -21.40 11.03
CA ALA A 456 4.74 -22.85 11.24
C ALA A 456 3.48 -23.36 11.94
N LEU A 457 2.85 -22.56 12.82
CA LEU A 457 1.59 -22.89 13.48
C LEU A 457 0.42 -22.96 12.49
N PHE A 458 0.32 -21.98 11.58
CA PHE A 458 -0.79 -21.89 10.63
C PHE A 458 -0.57 -22.71 9.35
N ASP A 459 0.68 -22.86 8.92
CA ASP A 459 1.06 -23.55 7.69
C ASP A 459 2.32 -24.42 7.91
N PRO A 460 2.19 -25.55 8.62
CA PRO A 460 3.33 -26.41 8.97
C PRO A 460 4.02 -27.04 7.74
N GLN A 461 3.32 -27.15 6.61
CA GLN A 461 3.86 -27.69 5.36
C GLN A 461 4.50 -26.62 4.46
N ASN A 462 4.42 -25.34 4.83
CA ASN A 462 4.88 -24.20 4.04
C ASN A 462 4.32 -24.20 2.60
N LEU A 463 3.00 -24.34 2.47
CA LEU A 463 2.30 -24.35 1.18
C LEU A 463 1.65 -23.02 0.83
N MET A 464 1.36 -22.18 1.83
CA MET A 464 0.67 -20.92 1.65
C MET A 464 1.68 -19.82 1.29
N ASN A 465 1.67 -19.40 0.03
CA ASN A 465 2.52 -18.35 -0.54
C ASN A 465 4.01 -18.47 -0.11
N PRO A 466 4.64 -19.63 -0.31
CA PRO A 466 5.99 -19.88 0.19
C PRO A 466 7.01 -18.89 -0.40
N GLY A 467 7.98 -18.46 0.41
CA GLY A 467 9.02 -17.49 0.04
C GLY A 467 8.56 -16.03 0.04
N VAL A 468 7.37 -15.74 0.57
CA VAL A 468 6.87 -14.38 0.82
C VAL A 468 6.97 -14.09 2.31
N LEU A 469 7.31 -12.85 2.69
CA LEU A 469 7.60 -12.36 4.04
C LEU A 469 8.85 -13.00 4.66
N LEU A 470 8.90 -14.29 4.74
CA LEU A 470 10.00 -15.04 5.37
C LEU A 470 10.86 -15.69 4.30
N ALA A 471 12.17 -15.55 4.41
CA ALA A 471 13.11 -16.20 3.52
C ALA A 471 12.93 -17.73 3.56
N PRO A 472 13.07 -18.43 2.42
CA PRO A 472 13.10 -19.87 2.41
C PRO A 472 14.22 -20.36 3.35
N LYS A 473 13.92 -21.31 4.24
CA LYS A 473 15.02 -21.93 5.01
C LYS A 473 15.93 -22.64 4.01
N ALA A 474 17.23 -22.35 4.11
CA ALA A 474 18.24 -23.14 3.42
C ALA A 474 18.03 -24.63 3.81
N ALA A 475 17.88 -25.49 2.81
CA ALA A 475 17.65 -26.93 2.99
C ALA A 475 18.88 -27.60 3.62
#